data_aa83771d4d222370f3c7aa2c738f3017
#
_entry.id   aa83771d4d222370f3c7aa2c738f3017
#
_cell.length_a   1.000
_cell.length_b   1.000
_cell.length_c   1.000
_cell.angle_alpha   90.00
_cell.angle_beta   90.00
_cell.angle_gamma   90.00
#
_symmetry.space_group_name_H-M   'P 1'
#
loop_
_entity.id
_entity.type
_entity.pdbx_description
1 polymer ?
#
loop_
_entity_poly.entity_id
_entity_poly.type
_entity_poly.pdbx_seq_one_letter_code
_entity_poly.pdbx_strand_id
1 'polypeptide(L)'
;LFHHVHPYPPFIPKNATKLIVGTLPPPRFTTGELKEGDVDFCYGSRDGQLWPILDKLFGLGLKFETTAQAIKQREYFLKKRGIGICDMVASAKREKIDASDIGMLEVELRDLVAILQQNQKIDTLLFTGGNSKNGPEYFFRRKLKEYNLSLKLVSNKVPRIHTFQLPKSGRIIKTVSLIAPSGAANRAVGSLAAYKEMKEKFPKKTTIDFRVEQYRPFF
;
A
#
# COMPACT_ATOMS: atom_id res chain seq x y z
N LEU A 1 -13.58 -3.47 -22.82
CA LEU A 1 -13.07 -3.16 -21.48
C LEU A 1 -12.23 -4.33 -20.96
N PHE A 2 -11.02 -4.05 -20.51
CA PHE A 2 -10.15 -5.04 -19.86
C PHE A 2 -10.66 -5.31 -18.43
N HIS A 3 -10.87 -6.60 -18.10
CA HIS A 3 -11.24 -7.01 -16.75
C HIS A 3 -9.98 -7.25 -15.92
N HIS A 4 -9.70 -6.33 -15.03
CA HIS A 4 -8.49 -6.30 -14.21
C HIS A 4 -8.78 -6.89 -12.82
N VAL A 5 -8.49 -8.17 -12.64
CA VAL A 5 -8.66 -8.90 -11.38
C VAL A 5 -7.35 -8.83 -10.58
N HIS A 6 -7.44 -8.67 -9.27
CA HIS A 6 -6.27 -8.72 -8.40
C HIS A 6 -5.68 -10.15 -8.39
N PRO A 7 -4.43 -10.35 -8.84
CA PRO A 7 -3.88 -11.70 -9.02
C PRO A 7 -3.53 -12.39 -7.70
N TYR A 8 -3.40 -11.62 -6.60
CA TYR A 8 -2.97 -12.17 -5.32
C TYR A 8 -4.09 -12.10 -4.28
N PRO A 9 -4.32 -13.18 -3.51
CA PRO A 9 -5.14 -13.11 -2.30
C PRO A 9 -4.46 -12.24 -1.24
N PRO A 10 -5.19 -11.79 -0.20
CA PRO A 10 -4.56 -11.17 0.95
C PRO A 10 -3.48 -12.08 1.56
N PHE A 11 -2.32 -11.50 1.87
CA PHE A 11 -1.24 -12.18 2.58
C PHE A 11 -1.19 -11.68 4.01
N ILE A 12 -1.75 -12.44 4.97
CA ILE A 12 -1.88 -12.01 6.35
C ILE A 12 -1.29 -13.08 7.28
N PRO A 13 -0.04 -12.88 7.75
CA PRO A 13 0.56 -13.75 8.76
C PRO A 13 -0.25 -13.77 10.05
N LYS A 14 -0.31 -14.92 10.76
CA LYS A 14 -1.07 -15.08 12.02
C LYS A 14 -0.66 -14.11 13.14
N ASN A 15 0.55 -13.59 13.09
CA ASN A 15 1.08 -12.60 14.01
C ASN A 15 0.93 -11.16 13.52
N ALA A 16 0.25 -10.91 12.40
CA ALA A 16 0.14 -9.59 11.83
C ALA A 16 -0.59 -8.62 12.78
N THR A 17 0.05 -7.49 13.03
CA THR A 17 -0.49 -6.35 13.78
C THR A 17 -0.75 -5.15 12.89
N LYS A 18 -0.12 -5.12 11.73
CA LYS A 18 -0.25 -4.05 10.72
C LYS A 18 -0.63 -4.64 9.37
N LEU A 19 -1.30 -3.85 8.55
CA LEU A 19 -1.72 -4.25 7.22
C LEU A 19 -1.36 -3.16 6.22
N ILE A 20 -0.56 -3.49 5.20
CA ILE A 20 -0.29 -2.63 4.05
C ILE A 20 -1.49 -2.70 3.12
N VAL A 21 -1.99 -1.56 2.71
CA VAL A 21 -3.22 -1.44 1.91
C VAL A 21 -3.00 -0.52 0.72
N GLY A 22 -3.03 -1.07 -0.47
CA GLY A 22 -2.99 -0.35 -1.75
C GLY A 22 -4.27 -0.55 -2.56
N THR A 23 -4.14 -0.54 -3.86
CA THR A 23 -5.26 -0.66 -4.81
C THR A 23 -5.17 -1.91 -5.66
N LEU A 24 -4.50 -1.85 -6.81
CA LEU A 24 -4.26 -2.96 -7.73
C LEU A 24 -2.81 -2.90 -8.26
N PRO A 25 -2.17 -4.05 -8.47
CA PRO A 25 -0.90 -4.09 -9.19
C PRO A 25 -1.11 -3.71 -10.67
N PRO A 26 -0.04 -3.42 -11.44
CA PRO A 26 -0.15 -3.21 -12.88
C PRO A 26 -0.84 -4.38 -13.61
N PRO A 27 -1.62 -4.14 -14.69
CA PRO A 27 -2.38 -5.18 -15.42
C PRO A 27 -1.57 -6.39 -15.85
N ARG A 28 -0.26 -6.22 -16.13
CA ARG A 28 0.63 -7.33 -16.53
C ARG A 28 0.77 -8.44 -15.48
N PHE A 29 0.49 -8.12 -14.21
CA PHE A 29 0.46 -9.15 -13.15
C PHE A 29 -0.78 -10.02 -13.24
N THR A 30 -1.89 -9.47 -13.73
CA THR A 30 -3.13 -10.22 -13.99
C THR A 30 -3.02 -11.09 -15.24
N THR A 31 -2.33 -10.59 -16.29
CA THR A 31 -2.16 -11.32 -17.55
C THR A 31 -0.98 -12.30 -17.53
N GLY A 32 -0.12 -12.25 -16.50
CA GLY A 32 1.09 -13.06 -16.40
C GLY A 32 2.26 -12.59 -17.28
N GLU A 33 2.15 -11.43 -17.92
CA GLU A 33 3.17 -10.83 -18.79
C GLU A 33 4.20 -10.04 -18.00
N LEU A 34 4.86 -10.70 -17.04
CA LEU A 34 5.86 -10.06 -16.18
C LEU A 34 7.09 -9.63 -16.98
N LYS A 35 7.69 -8.53 -16.53
CA LYS A 35 8.91 -7.97 -17.12
C LYS A 35 10.13 -8.34 -16.28
N GLU A 36 11.30 -8.33 -16.88
CA GLU A 36 12.55 -8.45 -16.14
C GLU A 36 12.61 -7.43 -14.98
N GLY A 37 12.96 -7.90 -13.79
CA GLY A 37 12.96 -7.12 -12.55
C GLY A 37 11.60 -7.08 -11.81
N ASP A 38 10.52 -7.61 -12.40
CA ASP A 38 9.29 -7.85 -11.65
C ASP A 38 9.44 -9.07 -10.72
N VAL A 39 8.80 -8.99 -9.58
CA VAL A 39 8.64 -10.12 -8.65
C VAL A 39 7.17 -10.52 -8.62
N ASP A 40 6.87 -11.79 -8.84
CA ASP A 40 5.49 -12.30 -8.87
C ASP A 40 4.88 -12.35 -7.46
N PHE A 41 4.71 -11.17 -6.89
CA PHE A 41 4.19 -10.96 -5.53
C PHE A 41 3.60 -9.56 -5.40
N CYS A 42 2.84 -9.33 -4.32
CA CYS A 42 2.27 -8.01 -4.00
C CYS A 42 3.34 -6.92 -4.04
N TYR A 43 3.03 -5.81 -4.70
CA TYR A 43 3.96 -4.67 -4.91
C TYR A 43 5.25 -5.04 -5.67
N GLY A 44 5.26 -6.16 -6.37
CA GLY A 44 6.45 -6.70 -7.03
C GLY A 44 6.80 -6.04 -8.37
N SER A 45 6.10 -5.00 -8.80
CA SER A 45 6.43 -4.27 -10.02
C SER A 45 7.83 -3.65 -9.92
N ARG A 46 8.65 -3.86 -10.97
CA ARG A 46 9.96 -3.19 -11.12
C ARG A 46 9.88 -1.66 -11.07
N ASP A 47 8.72 -1.11 -11.39
CA ASP A 47 8.45 0.33 -11.37
C ASP A 47 7.91 0.80 -9.99
N GLY A 48 7.58 -0.14 -9.09
CA GLY A 48 7.12 0.12 -7.74
C GLY A 48 8.26 0.44 -6.78
N GLN A 49 7.98 1.18 -5.73
CA GLN A 49 9.00 1.66 -4.79
C GLN A 49 8.83 1.12 -3.36
N LEU A 50 7.76 0.37 -3.05
CA LEU A 50 7.54 -0.13 -1.69
C LEU A 50 8.70 -1.04 -1.25
N TRP A 51 9.03 -2.05 -2.02
CA TRP A 51 10.10 -2.97 -1.66
C TRP A 51 11.49 -2.32 -1.68
N PRO A 52 11.85 -1.45 -2.63
CA PRO A 52 13.08 -0.65 -2.54
C PRO A 52 13.17 0.22 -1.28
N ILE A 53 12.06 0.81 -0.83
CA ILE A 53 12.01 1.60 0.42
C ILE A 53 12.23 0.70 1.64
N LEU A 54 11.53 -0.43 1.72
CA LEU A 54 11.66 -1.38 2.83
C LEU A 54 13.03 -2.05 2.85
N ASP A 55 13.57 -2.38 1.69
CA ASP A 55 14.94 -2.93 1.56
C ASP A 55 15.97 -1.94 2.13
N LYS A 56 15.87 -0.68 1.73
CA LYS A 56 16.77 0.37 2.24
C LYS A 56 16.56 0.64 3.73
N LEU A 57 15.31 0.61 4.20
CA LEU A 57 14.98 0.88 5.61
C LEU A 57 15.52 -0.20 6.56
N PHE A 58 15.50 -1.47 6.13
CA PHE A 58 15.83 -2.62 6.97
C PHE A 58 17.09 -3.38 6.55
N GLY A 59 17.74 -3.01 5.45
CA GLY A 59 18.94 -3.68 4.95
C GLY A 59 18.68 -5.14 4.56
N LEU A 60 17.60 -5.40 3.81
CA LEU A 60 17.10 -6.76 3.57
C LEU A 60 17.90 -7.52 2.51
N GLY A 61 18.59 -6.84 1.58
CA GLY A 61 19.28 -7.45 0.45
C GLY A 61 18.31 -8.19 -0.49
N LEU A 62 17.18 -7.55 -0.82
CA LEU A 62 16.14 -8.16 -1.63
C LEU A 62 16.59 -8.37 -3.07
N LYS A 63 16.22 -9.52 -3.64
CA LYS A 63 16.31 -9.76 -5.08
C LYS A 63 15.10 -9.17 -5.80
N PHE A 64 15.35 -8.53 -6.94
CA PHE A 64 14.33 -7.96 -7.83
C PHE A 64 14.34 -8.74 -9.14
N GLU A 65 13.80 -9.93 -9.08
CA GLU A 65 13.76 -10.90 -10.18
C GLU A 65 12.52 -11.79 -10.06
N THR A 66 12.10 -12.38 -11.17
CA THR A 66 10.93 -13.27 -11.22
C THR A 66 11.30 -14.69 -10.77
N THR A 67 11.63 -14.84 -9.48
CA THR A 67 12.03 -16.14 -8.89
C THR A 67 11.28 -16.42 -7.59
N ALA A 68 11.16 -17.71 -7.25
CA ALA A 68 10.59 -18.12 -5.95
C ALA A 68 11.41 -17.61 -4.76
N GLN A 69 12.72 -17.41 -4.91
CA GLN A 69 13.58 -16.89 -3.86
C GLN A 69 13.23 -15.42 -3.55
N ALA A 70 12.99 -14.60 -4.57
CA ALA A 70 12.57 -13.21 -4.39
C ALA A 70 11.22 -13.10 -3.66
N ILE A 71 10.28 -14.00 -3.96
CA ILE A 71 8.98 -14.09 -3.25
C ILE A 71 9.20 -14.48 -1.78
N LYS A 72 9.98 -15.54 -1.52
CA LYS A 72 10.26 -16.02 -0.15
C LYS A 72 10.93 -14.98 0.74
N GLN A 73 11.82 -14.13 0.20
CA GLN A 73 12.42 -13.03 0.95
C GLN A 73 11.36 -12.05 1.48
N ARG A 74 10.37 -11.70 0.64
CA ARG A 74 9.27 -10.80 1.00
C ARG A 74 8.33 -11.41 2.01
N GLU A 75 7.93 -12.65 1.80
CA GLU A 75 7.11 -13.39 2.76
C GLU A 75 7.80 -13.54 4.12
N TYR A 76 9.10 -13.86 4.13
CA TYR A 76 9.89 -13.97 5.35
C TYR A 76 9.90 -12.65 6.13
N PHE A 77 10.18 -11.54 5.44
CA PHE A 77 10.16 -10.21 6.06
C PHE A 77 8.79 -9.89 6.67
N LEU A 78 7.71 -10.11 5.92
CA LEU A 78 6.35 -9.84 6.39
C LEU A 78 5.99 -10.70 7.61
N LYS A 79 6.29 -11.99 7.57
CA LYS A 79 6.07 -12.92 8.71
C LYS A 79 6.89 -12.50 9.93
N LYS A 80 8.17 -12.19 9.75
CA LYS A 80 9.07 -11.77 10.83
C LYS A 80 8.62 -10.46 11.49
N ARG A 81 8.10 -9.52 10.72
CA ARG A 81 7.65 -8.20 11.19
C ARG A 81 6.19 -8.16 11.63
N GLY A 82 5.43 -9.22 11.44
CA GLY A 82 4.00 -9.22 11.74
C GLY A 82 3.22 -8.20 10.89
N ILE A 83 3.54 -8.15 9.60
CA ILE A 83 2.90 -7.23 8.64
C ILE A 83 2.17 -8.06 7.59
N GLY A 84 0.90 -7.73 7.34
CA GLY A 84 0.13 -8.29 6.24
C GLY A 84 0.00 -7.33 5.07
N ILE A 85 -0.51 -7.84 3.96
CA ILE A 85 -0.87 -7.05 2.77
C ILE A 85 -2.29 -7.44 2.34
N CYS A 86 -3.14 -6.45 2.17
CA CYS A 86 -4.48 -6.62 1.62
C CYS A 86 -4.92 -5.35 0.89
N ASP A 87 -4.76 -5.34 -0.43
CA ASP A 87 -5.19 -4.20 -1.24
C ASP A 87 -6.72 -4.09 -1.28
N MET A 88 -7.22 -2.86 -1.50
CA MET A 88 -8.65 -2.56 -1.46
C MET A 88 -9.44 -3.16 -2.61
N VAL A 89 -8.83 -3.27 -3.81
CA VAL A 89 -9.56 -3.62 -5.02
C VAL A 89 -9.44 -5.12 -5.30
N ALA A 90 -10.58 -5.80 -5.42
CA ALA A 90 -10.67 -7.18 -5.89
C ALA A 90 -10.63 -7.25 -7.41
N SER A 91 -11.41 -6.36 -8.07
CA SER A 91 -11.43 -6.24 -9.52
C SER A 91 -11.86 -4.85 -9.97
N ALA A 92 -11.53 -4.50 -11.19
CA ALA A 92 -11.99 -3.29 -11.87
C ALA A 92 -12.07 -3.52 -13.38
N LYS A 93 -12.82 -2.69 -14.09
CA LYS A 93 -12.76 -2.61 -15.54
C LYS A 93 -11.89 -1.44 -15.98
N ARG A 94 -11.22 -1.55 -17.11
CA ARG A 94 -10.37 -0.51 -17.68
C ARG A 94 -10.61 -0.36 -19.17
N GLU A 95 -10.69 0.88 -19.63
CA GLU A 95 -10.67 1.19 -21.08
C GLU A 95 -9.26 1.07 -21.64
N LYS A 96 -8.25 1.52 -20.86
CA LYS A 96 -6.83 1.43 -21.19
C LYS A 96 -6.15 0.45 -20.26
N ILE A 97 -5.30 -0.41 -20.82
CA ILE A 97 -4.50 -1.36 -20.06
C ILE A 97 -3.26 -0.63 -19.50
N ASP A 98 -3.48 0.20 -18.48
CA ASP A 98 -2.43 0.92 -17.76
C ASP A 98 -2.57 0.75 -16.25
N ALA A 99 -1.59 1.24 -15.49
CA ALA A 99 -1.54 1.12 -14.04
C ALA A 99 -2.17 2.31 -13.29
N SER A 100 -2.86 3.22 -13.98
CA SER A 100 -3.45 4.41 -13.38
C SER A 100 -4.66 4.06 -12.52
N ASP A 101 -4.67 4.49 -11.26
CA ASP A 101 -5.84 4.31 -10.39
C ASP A 101 -7.08 5.04 -10.94
N ILE A 102 -6.90 6.20 -11.57
CA ILE A 102 -8.00 7.00 -12.13
C ILE A 102 -8.73 6.24 -13.25
N GLY A 103 -8.02 5.38 -14.00
CA GLY A 103 -8.58 4.58 -15.08
C GLY A 103 -9.43 3.39 -14.64
N MET A 104 -9.58 3.13 -13.34
CA MET A 104 -10.43 2.06 -12.83
C MET A 104 -11.92 2.45 -12.87
N LEU A 105 -12.73 1.59 -13.51
CA LEU A 105 -14.18 1.68 -13.62
C LEU A 105 -14.81 0.45 -12.96
N GLU A 106 -16.09 0.53 -12.56
CA GLU A 106 -16.86 -0.58 -11.98
C GLU A 106 -16.06 -1.36 -10.93
N VAL A 107 -15.49 -0.63 -9.96
CA VAL A 107 -14.55 -1.18 -8.97
C VAL A 107 -15.29 -2.02 -7.94
N GLU A 108 -14.89 -3.28 -7.82
CA GLU A 108 -15.27 -4.20 -6.76
C GLU A 108 -14.24 -4.15 -5.63
N LEU A 109 -14.67 -3.82 -4.42
CA LEU A 109 -13.81 -3.68 -3.27
C LEU A 109 -13.80 -4.94 -2.40
N ARG A 110 -12.63 -5.29 -1.88
CA ARG A 110 -12.50 -6.27 -0.80
C ARG A 110 -13.14 -5.72 0.48
N ASP A 111 -13.74 -6.61 1.26
CA ASP A 111 -14.31 -6.24 2.55
C ASP A 111 -13.24 -6.22 3.65
N LEU A 112 -12.51 -5.11 3.68
CA LEU A 112 -11.44 -4.93 4.65
C LEU A 112 -11.95 -4.85 6.10
N VAL A 113 -13.20 -4.42 6.31
CA VAL A 113 -13.81 -4.40 7.65
C VAL A 113 -14.01 -5.82 8.16
N ALA A 114 -14.56 -6.73 7.34
CA ALA A 114 -14.70 -8.14 7.68
C ALA A 114 -13.35 -8.81 7.91
N ILE A 115 -12.33 -8.51 7.09
CA ILE A 115 -10.96 -9.01 7.26
C ILE A 115 -10.38 -8.57 8.61
N LEU A 116 -10.58 -7.32 9.03
CA LEU A 116 -10.13 -6.83 10.33
C LEU A 116 -10.86 -7.49 11.50
N GLN A 117 -12.14 -7.82 11.35
CA GLN A 117 -12.91 -8.57 12.35
C GLN A 117 -12.37 -9.99 12.56
N GLN A 118 -11.94 -10.65 11.49
CA GLN A 118 -11.35 -11.99 11.51
C GLN A 118 -9.90 -11.99 12.05
N ASN A 119 -9.16 -10.90 11.84
CA ASN A 119 -7.74 -10.78 12.22
C ASN A 119 -7.59 -9.81 13.41
N GLN A 120 -7.88 -10.31 14.61
CA GLN A 120 -8.05 -9.50 15.81
C GLN A 120 -6.78 -8.78 16.30
N LYS A 121 -5.59 -9.19 15.87
CA LYS A 121 -4.32 -8.56 16.25
C LYS A 121 -3.99 -7.31 15.42
N ILE A 122 -4.62 -7.14 14.26
CA ILE A 122 -4.36 -5.99 13.40
C ILE A 122 -5.02 -4.75 13.99
N ASP A 123 -4.24 -3.76 14.33
CA ASP A 123 -4.67 -2.48 14.87
C ASP A 123 -4.29 -1.28 14.01
N THR A 124 -3.48 -1.49 12.97
CA THR A 124 -2.95 -0.42 12.12
C THR A 124 -3.06 -0.75 10.64
N LEU A 125 -3.63 0.16 9.86
CA LEU A 125 -3.65 0.12 8.39
C LEU A 125 -2.64 1.14 7.84
N LEU A 126 -1.76 0.70 6.97
CA LEU A 126 -0.77 1.51 6.27
C LEU A 126 -1.21 1.67 4.81
N PHE A 127 -1.94 2.74 4.51
CA PHE A 127 -2.34 3.03 3.13
C PHE A 127 -1.13 3.51 2.33
N THR A 128 -0.92 2.92 1.16
CA THR A 128 0.13 3.31 0.21
C THR A 128 -0.32 4.44 -0.71
N GLY A 129 -1.07 5.39 -0.16
CA GLY A 129 -1.61 6.54 -0.85
C GLY A 129 -2.68 7.23 -0.03
N GLY A 130 -3.13 8.39 -0.48
CA GLY A 130 -4.11 9.20 0.23
C GLY A 130 -5.54 9.07 -0.30
N ASN A 131 -6.31 10.14 -0.10
CA ASN A 131 -7.74 10.24 -0.42
C ASN A 131 -8.00 10.83 -1.82
N SER A 132 -7.05 10.77 -2.74
CA SER A 132 -7.32 11.08 -4.15
C SER A 132 -8.26 10.03 -4.76
N LYS A 133 -9.01 10.41 -5.80
CA LYS A 133 -9.96 9.52 -6.47
C LYS A 133 -9.29 8.18 -6.80
N ASN A 134 -9.97 7.09 -6.42
CA ASN A 134 -9.53 5.72 -6.59
C ASN A 134 -8.23 5.34 -5.82
N GLY A 135 -7.76 6.18 -4.91
CA GLY A 135 -6.68 5.82 -3.99
C GLY A 135 -7.13 4.91 -2.85
N PRO A 136 -6.19 4.30 -2.08
CA PRO A 136 -6.54 3.30 -1.08
C PRO A 136 -7.38 3.86 0.08
N GLU A 137 -7.08 5.06 0.59
CA GLU A 137 -7.89 5.72 1.60
C GLU A 137 -9.29 6.07 1.06
N TYR A 138 -9.38 6.55 -0.19
CA TYR A 138 -10.66 6.85 -0.85
C TYR A 138 -11.56 5.61 -0.92
N PHE A 139 -11.02 4.48 -1.36
CA PHE A 139 -11.79 3.24 -1.41
C PHE A 139 -12.16 2.72 -0.03
N PHE A 140 -11.25 2.83 0.94
CA PHE A 140 -11.56 2.43 2.29
C PHE A 140 -12.69 3.27 2.91
N ARG A 141 -12.71 4.59 2.67
CA ARG A 141 -13.83 5.46 3.07
C ARG A 141 -15.15 5.04 2.43
N ARG A 142 -15.12 4.61 1.17
CA ARG A 142 -16.32 4.04 0.51
C ARG A 142 -16.79 2.76 1.22
N LYS A 143 -15.87 1.86 1.53
CA LYS A 143 -16.18 0.61 2.24
C LYS A 143 -16.73 0.88 3.65
N LEU A 144 -16.17 1.83 4.39
CA LEU A 144 -16.66 2.21 5.72
C LEU A 144 -18.11 2.72 5.70
N LYS A 145 -18.52 3.45 4.65
CA LYS A 145 -19.90 3.92 4.51
C LYS A 145 -20.92 2.79 4.46
N GLU A 146 -20.58 1.65 3.87
CA GLU A 146 -21.46 0.45 3.84
C GLU A 146 -21.75 -0.08 5.26
N TYR A 147 -20.87 0.23 6.23
CA TYR A 147 -21.02 -0.11 7.64
C TYR A 147 -21.50 1.06 8.52
N ASN A 148 -21.90 2.17 7.92
CA ASN A 148 -22.22 3.43 8.63
C ASN A 148 -21.05 3.93 9.50
N LEU A 149 -19.82 3.72 9.05
CA LEU A 149 -18.59 4.13 9.73
C LEU A 149 -17.89 5.27 8.98
N SER A 150 -17.06 6.01 9.71
CA SER A 150 -16.22 7.07 9.15
C SER A 150 -14.86 7.14 9.84
N LEU A 151 -13.88 7.68 9.13
CA LEU A 151 -12.56 7.97 9.69
C LEU A 151 -12.60 9.25 10.51
N LYS A 152 -12.10 9.17 11.75
CA LYS A 152 -11.90 10.31 12.65
C LYS A 152 -10.47 10.82 12.53
N LEU A 153 -10.29 12.09 12.21
CA LEU A 153 -8.98 12.71 12.06
C LEU A 153 -8.24 12.77 13.41
N VAL A 154 -7.00 12.32 13.43
CA VAL A 154 -6.06 12.42 14.55
C VAL A 154 -4.95 13.42 14.24
N SER A 155 -4.37 13.34 13.04
CA SER A 155 -3.33 14.27 12.58
C SER A 155 -3.52 14.58 11.10
N ASN A 156 -3.53 15.86 10.78
CA ASN A 156 -3.61 16.35 9.39
C ASN A 156 -2.22 16.56 8.75
N LYS A 157 -1.14 16.33 9.50
CA LYS A 157 0.23 16.37 8.96
C LYS A 157 0.47 15.16 8.06
N VAL A 158 1.29 15.33 7.05
CA VAL A 158 1.71 14.22 6.16
C VAL A 158 2.77 13.36 6.87
N PRO A 159 2.54 12.05 7.03
CA PRO A 159 1.37 11.28 6.64
C PRO A 159 0.15 11.53 7.55
N ARG A 160 -1.03 11.63 6.97
CA ARG A 160 -2.26 11.85 7.74
C ARG A 160 -2.60 10.59 8.54
N ILE A 161 -3.08 10.82 9.77
CA ILE A 161 -3.47 9.75 10.69
C ILE A 161 -4.94 9.91 11.03
N HIS A 162 -5.67 8.81 10.92
CA HIS A 162 -7.05 8.72 11.37
C HIS A 162 -7.24 7.48 12.26
N THR A 163 -8.40 7.42 12.91
CA THR A 163 -8.88 6.23 13.61
C THR A 163 -10.32 5.97 13.26
N PHE A 164 -10.75 4.72 13.44
CA PHE A 164 -12.16 4.34 13.47
C PHE A 164 -12.34 3.17 14.44
N GLN A 165 -13.59 2.96 14.86
CA GLN A 165 -13.94 1.89 15.76
C GLN A 165 -14.60 0.75 14.99
N LEU A 166 -14.08 -0.47 15.11
CA LEU A 166 -14.69 -1.64 14.50
C LEU A 166 -16.03 -1.97 15.18
N PRO A 167 -17.07 -2.26 14.38
CA PRO A 167 -18.33 -2.73 14.92
C PRO A 167 -18.14 -4.05 15.69
N LYS A 168 -19.04 -4.35 16.60
CA LYS A 168 -19.06 -5.55 17.47
C LYS A 168 -17.93 -5.59 18.51
N SER A 169 -16.67 -5.50 18.10
CA SER A 169 -15.53 -5.59 19.04
C SER A 169 -15.22 -4.27 19.76
N GLY A 170 -15.64 -3.14 19.23
CA GLY A 170 -15.26 -1.83 19.76
C GLY A 170 -13.78 -1.48 19.58
N ARG A 171 -12.99 -2.32 18.94
CA ARG A 171 -11.54 -2.15 18.75
C ARG A 171 -11.24 -0.92 17.90
N ILE A 172 -10.32 -0.09 18.37
CA ILE A 172 -9.86 1.10 17.64
C ILE A 172 -8.79 0.69 16.64
N ILE A 173 -8.98 1.05 15.39
CA ILE A 173 -8.01 0.85 14.30
C ILE A 173 -7.43 2.20 13.90
N LYS A 174 -6.11 2.28 13.89
CA LYS A 174 -5.36 3.42 13.36
C LYS A 174 -5.15 3.26 11.85
N THR A 175 -5.28 4.34 11.10
CA THR A 175 -4.91 4.39 9.69
C THR A 175 -3.85 5.46 9.47
N VAL A 176 -2.86 5.15 8.63
CA VAL A 176 -1.78 6.06 8.25
C VAL A 176 -1.75 6.13 6.72
N SER A 177 -1.96 7.31 6.16
CA SER A 177 -1.92 7.52 4.70
C SER A 177 -0.52 7.94 4.28
N LEU A 178 0.32 6.94 4.02
CA LEU A 178 1.70 7.13 3.56
C LEU A 178 1.74 7.78 2.17
N ILE A 179 2.80 8.50 1.87
CA ILE A 179 3.05 8.95 0.50
C ILE A 179 3.20 7.71 -0.39
N ALA A 180 2.48 7.69 -1.51
CA ALA A 180 2.47 6.54 -2.41
C ALA A 180 3.90 6.14 -2.84
N PRO A 181 4.27 4.85 -2.74
CA PRO A 181 5.59 4.36 -3.13
C PRO A 181 5.64 4.11 -4.64
N SER A 182 5.48 5.17 -5.42
CA SER A 182 5.48 5.13 -6.88
C SER A 182 6.20 6.33 -7.49
N GLY A 183 6.74 6.15 -8.69
CA GLY A 183 7.34 7.23 -9.47
C GLY A 183 6.34 8.34 -9.80
N ALA A 184 5.09 8.00 -10.03
CA ALA A 184 4.02 8.98 -10.30
C ALA A 184 3.83 9.99 -9.15
N ALA A 185 4.05 9.57 -7.90
CA ALA A 185 3.95 10.44 -6.73
C ALA A 185 5.19 11.31 -6.49
N ASN A 186 6.28 11.16 -7.25
CA ASN A 186 7.52 11.92 -7.04
C ASN A 186 7.32 13.44 -7.21
N ARG A 187 6.42 13.84 -8.12
CA ARG A 187 6.07 15.26 -8.29
C ARG A 187 5.48 15.86 -7.01
N ALA A 188 4.56 15.14 -6.38
CA ALA A 188 3.94 15.56 -5.12
C ALA A 188 4.99 15.63 -4.00
N VAL A 189 5.89 14.64 -3.91
CA VAL A 189 7.02 14.67 -2.96
C VAL A 189 7.89 15.90 -3.19
N GLY A 190 8.26 16.18 -4.43
CA GLY A 190 9.11 17.32 -4.81
C GLY A 190 8.53 18.68 -4.42
N SER A 191 7.21 18.79 -4.26
CA SER A 191 6.55 20.02 -3.84
C SER A 191 6.54 20.25 -2.31
N LEU A 192 6.83 19.21 -1.52
CA LEU A 192 6.79 19.28 -0.06
C LEU A 192 7.95 20.13 0.50
N ALA A 193 7.65 21.05 1.42
CA ALA A 193 8.68 21.85 2.10
C ALA A 193 9.73 20.98 2.78
N ALA A 194 9.30 19.95 3.52
CA ALA A 194 10.21 19.02 4.19
C ALA A 194 11.16 18.28 3.23
N TYR A 195 10.72 17.94 2.00
CA TYR A 195 11.59 17.37 0.99
C TYR A 195 12.64 18.39 0.50
N LYS A 196 12.22 19.64 0.25
CA LYS A 196 13.11 20.70 -0.18
C LYS A 196 14.20 20.99 0.87
N GLU A 197 13.81 21.09 2.14
CA GLU A 197 14.75 21.25 3.27
C GLU A 197 15.73 20.08 3.37
N MET A 198 15.25 18.82 3.17
CA MET A 198 16.12 17.67 3.12
C MET A 198 17.12 17.77 1.98
N LYS A 199 16.70 18.24 0.79
CA LYS A 199 17.58 18.39 -0.38
C LYS A 199 18.63 19.48 -0.19
N GLU A 200 18.31 20.57 0.52
CA GLU A 200 19.25 21.62 0.87
C GLU A 200 20.37 21.10 1.77
N LYS A 201 19.98 20.32 2.81
CA LYS A 201 20.94 19.73 3.76
C LYS A 201 21.71 18.53 3.18
N PHE A 202 21.07 17.76 2.33
CA PHE A 202 21.59 16.51 1.77
C PHE A 202 21.27 16.40 0.27
N PRO A 203 22.01 17.10 -0.61
CA PRO A 203 21.70 17.19 -2.04
C PRO A 203 21.62 15.85 -2.78
N LYS A 204 22.32 14.82 -2.29
CA LYS A 204 22.34 13.47 -2.89
C LYS A 204 21.12 12.62 -2.50
N LYS A 205 20.37 12.98 -1.47
CA LYS A 205 19.14 12.23 -1.09
C LYS A 205 18.06 12.36 -2.13
N THR A 206 17.31 11.27 -2.34
CA THR A 206 16.28 11.13 -3.36
C THR A 206 14.87 11.12 -2.75
N THR A 207 13.85 11.05 -3.59
CA THR A 207 12.46 10.85 -3.13
C THR A 207 12.25 9.50 -2.43
N ILE A 208 13.07 8.50 -2.73
CA ILE A 208 13.07 7.22 -2.00
C ILE A 208 13.61 7.43 -0.58
N ASP A 209 14.71 8.16 -0.42
CA ASP A 209 15.26 8.49 0.91
C ASP A 209 14.26 9.23 1.78
N PHE A 210 13.53 10.17 1.20
CA PHE A 210 12.47 10.89 1.90
C PHE A 210 11.35 9.96 2.40
N ARG A 211 10.93 9.00 1.55
CA ARG A 211 9.94 8.00 1.95
C ARG A 211 10.47 7.03 3.00
N VAL A 212 11.75 6.65 2.94
CA VAL A 212 12.38 5.84 3.99
C VAL A 212 12.25 6.50 5.36
N GLU A 213 12.53 7.80 5.47
CA GLU A 213 12.38 8.53 6.73
C GLU A 213 10.90 8.65 7.15
N GLN A 214 9.99 8.87 6.20
CA GLN A 214 8.55 8.92 6.52
C GLN A 214 8.00 7.57 6.98
N TYR A 215 8.44 6.46 6.37
CA TYR A 215 7.92 5.13 6.67
C TYR A 215 8.47 4.57 7.97
N ARG A 216 9.69 4.93 8.34
CA ARG A 216 10.42 4.43 9.51
C ARG A 216 9.59 4.31 10.80
N PRO A 217 8.80 5.32 11.22
CA PRO A 217 8.01 5.25 12.45
C PRO A 217 6.86 4.26 12.41
N PHE A 218 6.47 3.75 11.22
CA PHE A 218 5.25 2.97 11.05
C PHE A 218 5.50 1.50 10.74
N PHE A 219 6.70 1.13 10.33
CA PHE A 219 7.13 -0.23 10.02
C PHE A 219 8.07 -0.78 11.10
#